data_bc4c41ce577eda7a86d1d7dcd86fe506
#
_entry.id   bc4c41ce577eda7a86d1d7dcd86fe506
#
_cell.length_a   1.000
_cell.length_b   1.000
_cell.length_c   1.000
_cell.angle_alpha   90.00
_cell.angle_beta   90.00
_cell.angle_gamma   90.00
#
_symmetry.space_group_name_H-M   'P 1'
#
loop_
_entity.id
_entity.type
_entity.pdbx_description
1 polymer ?
#
loop_
_entity_poly.entity_id
_entity_poly.type
_entity_poly.pdbx_seq_one_letter_code
_entity_poly.pdbx_strand_id
1 'polypeptide(L)'
;DADHGYVFFNNYQRRWKMDDHPQVKLEGLLDGKASVGFPAFDLKEGMYGFFPYNMKLNDAVLHTALATPLCVLHTKKGDAFVFYGDLDPQIQWEGDARAELCLISRQEALNAWKVHLDQDYLVLSENYVWEENGELVVTGSGKTMIAVYPAVEKGIVDFKECGKRGNFTLYERI
;
A
#
# COMPACT_ATOMS: atom_id res chain seq x y z
N ASP A 1 21.20 -8.14 4.75
CA ASP A 1 21.59 -8.98 3.62
C ASP A 1 21.78 -8.10 2.38
N ALA A 2 22.88 -8.30 1.67
CA ALA A 2 23.30 -7.43 0.57
C ALA A 2 22.40 -7.50 -0.69
N ASP A 3 21.49 -8.47 -0.75
CA ASP A 3 20.72 -8.81 -1.96
C ASP A 3 19.32 -8.20 -2.01
N HIS A 4 18.84 -7.58 -0.94
CA HIS A 4 17.52 -6.97 -0.89
C HIS A 4 17.50 -5.73 0.01
N GLY A 5 16.55 -4.83 -0.20
CA GLY A 5 16.45 -3.61 0.61
C GLY A 5 15.53 -2.58 0.02
N TYR A 6 15.85 -1.32 0.35
CA TYR A 6 15.08 -0.16 -0.07
C TYR A 6 15.99 0.93 -0.63
N VAL A 7 15.53 1.58 -1.69
CA VAL A 7 16.14 2.81 -2.20
C VAL A 7 15.31 3.99 -1.71
N PHE A 8 15.93 4.87 -0.94
CA PHE A 8 15.29 6.09 -0.43
C PHE A 8 15.55 7.26 -1.38
N PHE A 9 14.54 8.06 -1.61
CA PHE A 9 14.64 9.27 -2.41
C PHE A 9 13.92 10.44 -1.74
N ASN A 10 14.38 11.65 -2.01
CA ASN A 10 13.80 12.87 -1.45
C ASN A 10 13.99 14.03 -2.42
N ASN A 11 12.90 14.66 -2.84
CA ASN A 11 12.85 15.91 -3.60
C ASN A 11 12.04 16.97 -2.82
N TYR A 12 12.23 17.01 -1.52
CA TYR A 12 11.57 17.95 -0.62
C TYR A 12 12.61 18.67 0.25
N GLN A 13 12.52 19.99 0.30
CA GLN A 13 13.26 20.81 1.23
C GLN A 13 12.33 21.85 1.87
N ARG A 14 12.35 21.93 3.18
CA ARG A 14 11.51 22.88 3.91
C ARG A 14 11.82 24.32 3.51
N ARG A 15 10.79 25.09 3.16
CA ARG A 15 10.87 26.50 2.75
C ARG A 15 11.65 26.77 1.46
N TRP A 16 11.89 25.75 0.66
CA TRP A 16 12.55 25.87 -0.62
C TRP A 16 11.75 25.14 -1.69
N LYS A 17 11.55 25.78 -2.84
CA LYS A 17 10.92 25.14 -3.98
C LYS A 17 11.97 24.31 -4.70
N MET A 18 11.70 23.02 -4.85
CA MET A 18 12.54 22.09 -5.61
C MET A 18 12.07 22.04 -7.07
N ASP A 19 12.95 21.72 -7.98
CA ASP A 19 12.59 21.48 -9.36
C ASP A 19 12.02 20.07 -9.58
N ASP A 20 11.16 19.93 -10.57
CA ASP A 20 10.74 18.62 -11.06
C ASP A 20 11.89 17.99 -11.88
N HIS A 21 12.10 16.70 -11.67
CA HIS A 21 13.10 15.92 -12.39
C HIS A 21 12.39 14.83 -13.20
N PRO A 22 12.22 15.01 -14.53
CA PRO A 22 11.56 14.01 -15.36
C PRO A 22 12.49 12.82 -15.63
N GLN A 23 11.88 11.65 -15.78
CA GLN A 23 12.55 10.41 -16.21
C GLN A 23 13.77 10.03 -15.37
N VAL A 24 13.67 10.20 -14.05
CA VAL A 24 14.71 9.77 -13.11
C VAL A 24 14.83 8.25 -13.13
N LYS A 25 16.04 7.75 -13.18
CA LYS A 25 16.38 6.35 -13.04
C LYS A 25 17.16 6.14 -11.74
N LEU A 26 16.68 5.20 -10.94
CA LEU A 26 17.39 4.75 -9.74
C LEU A 26 18.10 3.45 -10.07
N GLU A 27 19.42 3.44 -9.90
CA GLU A 27 20.25 2.26 -10.11
C GLU A 27 21.18 2.09 -8.91
N GLY A 28 21.37 0.87 -8.47
CA GLY A 28 22.25 0.56 -7.35
C GLY A 28 23.12 -0.67 -7.62
N LEU A 29 24.35 -0.64 -7.14
CA LEU A 29 25.22 -1.81 -7.11
C LEU A 29 24.97 -2.60 -5.83
N LEU A 30 24.67 -3.89 -5.97
CA LEU A 30 24.60 -4.84 -4.88
C LEU A 30 25.95 -5.59 -4.81
N ASP A 31 26.66 -5.47 -3.71
CA ASP A 31 27.96 -6.12 -3.48
C ASP A 31 28.98 -5.94 -4.62
N GLY A 32 28.89 -4.84 -5.35
CA GLY A 32 29.78 -4.53 -6.46
C GLY A 32 29.63 -5.41 -7.70
N LYS A 33 28.61 -6.29 -7.77
CA LYS A 33 28.48 -7.28 -8.85
C LYS A 33 27.16 -7.25 -9.60
N ALA A 34 26.05 -6.89 -8.97
CA ALA A 34 24.74 -6.80 -9.61
C ALA A 34 24.17 -5.40 -9.46
N SER A 35 23.55 -4.89 -10.52
CA SER A 35 22.80 -3.64 -10.45
C SER A 35 21.32 -3.94 -10.33
N VAL A 36 20.64 -3.23 -9.43
CA VAL A 36 19.19 -3.14 -9.42
C VAL A 36 18.80 -1.84 -10.11
N GLY A 37 18.03 -1.93 -11.19
CA GLY A 37 17.50 -0.78 -11.91
C GLY A 37 15.99 -0.68 -11.73
N PHE A 38 15.52 0.50 -11.36
CA PHE A 38 14.08 0.81 -11.32
C PHE A 38 13.62 1.38 -12.66
N PRO A 39 12.36 1.16 -13.05
CA PRO A 39 11.76 1.87 -14.16
C PRO A 39 11.88 3.39 -13.99
N ALA A 40 12.03 4.13 -15.08
CA ALA A 40 12.08 5.58 -15.02
C ALA A 40 10.74 6.17 -14.53
N PHE A 41 10.81 7.23 -13.74
CA PHE A 41 9.65 7.93 -13.22
C PHE A 41 9.92 9.43 -13.11
N ASP A 42 8.87 10.23 -13.04
CA ASP A 42 8.99 11.67 -12.82
C ASP A 42 9.04 11.95 -11.32
N LEU A 43 10.16 12.47 -10.85
CA LEU A 43 10.36 12.89 -9.46
C LEU A 43 9.92 14.35 -9.32
N LYS A 44 8.70 14.57 -8.87
CA LYS A 44 8.09 15.88 -8.68
C LYS A 44 8.58 16.58 -7.42
N GLU A 45 8.43 17.91 -7.39
CA GLU A 45 8.59 18.68 -6.17
C GLU A 45 7.76 18.08 -5.02
N GLY A 46 8.34 18.01 -3.84
CA GLY A 46 7.68 17.51 -2.64
C GLY A 46 7.61 15.99 -2.54
N MET A 47 8.02 15.24 -3.56
CA MET A 47 8.06 13.79 -3.49
C MET A 47 9.21 13.29 -2.62
N TYR A 48 8.90 12.34 -1.77
CA TYR A 48 9.85 11.57 -0.99
C TYR A 48 9.27 10.20 -0.67
N GLY A 49 10.12 9.25 -0.41
CA GLY A 49 9.69 7.89 -0.10
C GLY A 49 10.81 6.88 -0.22
N PHE A 50 10.43 5.64 -0.35
CA PHE A 50 11.35 4.55 -0.60
C PHE A 50 10.68 3.47 -1.43
N PHE A 51 11.46 2.81 -2.26
CA PHE A 51 11.02 1.70 -3.10
C PHE A 51 11.76 0.43 -2.72
N PRO A 52 11.07 -0.73 -2.66
CA PRO A 52 11.70 -2.01 -2.36
C PRO A 52 12.42 -2.58 -3.58
N TYR A 53 13.47 -3.34 -3.33
CA TYR A 53 14.09 -4.21 -4.33
C TYR A 53 14.39 -5.59 -3.76
N ASN A 54 14.21 -6.62 -4.58
CA ASN A 54 14.37 -8.04 -4.25
C ASN A 54 13.64 -8.44 -2.96
N MET A 55 12.45 -7.85 -2.75
CA MET A 55 11.66 -8.06 -1.55
C MET A 55 10.95 -9.42 -1.60
N LYS A 56 11.24 -10.28 -0.62
CA LYS A 56 10.57 -11.58 -0.51
C LYS A 56 9.16 -11.42 0.06
N LEU A 57 8.17 -11.88 -0.69
CA LEU A 57 6.74 -11.87 -0.35
C LEU A 57 6.22 -13.32 -0.41
N ASN A 58 6.33 -14.05 0.69
CA ASN A 58 6.12 -15.51 0.76
C ASN A 58 7.04 -16.24 -0.23
N ASP A 59 6.49 -16.96 -1.21
CA ASP A 59 7.26 -17.70 -2.22
C ASP A 59 7.64 -16.84 -3.45
N ALA A 60 7.11 -15.63 -3.55
CA ALA A 60 7.42 -14.70 -4.62
C ALA A 60 8.53 -13.72 -4.22
N VAL A 61 9.27 -13.23 -5.21
CA VAL A 61 10.23 -12.14 -5.03
C VAL A 61 9.81 -10.96 -5.89
N LEU A 62 9.50 -9.87 -5.23
CA LEU A 62 9.26 -8.58 -5.87
C LEU A 62 10.61 -7.97 -6.23
N HIS A 63 10.96 -7.99 -7.52
CA HIS A 63 12.26 -7.46 -7.98
C HIS A 63 12.34 -5.95 -7.77
N THR A 64 11.37 -5.20 -8.30
CA THR A 64 11.21 -3.76 -8.05
C THR A 64 9.75 -3.34 -8.13
N ALA A 65 9.42 -2.27 -7.43
CA ALA A 65 8.14 -1.57 -7.56
C ALA A 65 8.32 -0.08 -7.29
N LEU A 66 7.64 0.77 -8.04
CA LEU A 66 7.53 2.22 -7.79
C LEU A 66 6.39 2.51 -6.80
N ALA A 67 6.37 1.76 -5.70
CA ALA A 67 5.40 1.88 -4.62
C ALA A 67 6.07 1.53 -3.29
N THR A 68 5.60 2.13 -2.21
CA THR A 68 6.13 1.95 -0.87
C THR A 68 5.34 0.88 -0.12
N PRO A 69 5.97 -0.16 0.46
CA PRO A 69 5.27 -1.13 1.28
C PRO A 69 4.71 -0.48 2.55
N LEU A 70 3.48 -0.83 2.92
CA LEU A 70 2.75 -0.31 4.07
C LEU A 70 2.59 -1.36 5.18
N CYS A 71 1.95 -2.47 4.86
CA CYS A 71 1.72 -3.56 5.82
C CYS A 71 1.43 -4.89 5.12
N VAL A 72 1.37 -5.94 5.92
CA VAL A 72 0.90 -7.26 5.52
C VAL A 72 -0.44 -7.53 6.19
N LEU A 73 -1.39 -8.07 5.45
CA LEU A 73 -2.67 -8.56 5.97
C LEU A 73 -2.66 -10.08 5.96
N HIS A 74 -2.82 -10.69 7.12
CA HIS A 74 -2.99 -12.14 7.26
C HIS A 74 -4.46 -12.48 7.08
N THR A 75 -4.82 -12.91 5.86
CA THR A 75 -6.21 -13.22 5.52
C THR A 75 -6.47 -14.72 5.49
N LYS A 76 -7.74 -15.13 5.49
CA LYS A 76 -8.15 -16.54 5.34
C LYS A 76 -7.70 -17.17 4.02
N LYS A 77 -7.38 -16.35 3.02
CA LYS A 77 -6.89 -16.79 1.70
C LYS A 77 -5.37 -16.78 1.58
N GLY A 78 -4.67 -16.35 2.62
CA GLY A 78 -3.22 -16.14 2.65
C GLY A 78 -2.86 -14.67 2.86
N ASP A 79 -1.58 -14.39 2.80
CA ASP A 79 -1.09 -13.03 3.01
C ASP A 79 -1.37 -12.12 1.81
N ALA A 80 -1.83 -10.92 2.07
CA ALA A 80 -1.92 -9.83 1.11
C ALA A 80 -0.99 -8.69 1.52
N PHE A 81 -0.19 -8.21 0.60
CA PHE A 81 0.81 -7.17 0.86
C PHE A 81 0.29 -5.83 0.37
N VAL A 82 0.19 -4.88 1.28
CA VAL A 82 -0.32 -3.53 0.99
C VAL A 82 0.82 -2.60 0.65
N PHE A 83 0.70 -1.94 -0.49
CA PHE A 83 1.64 -0.92 -0.96
C PHE A 83 0.88 0.36 -1.27
N TYR A 84 1.56 1.50 -1.14
CA TYR A 84 0.98 2.78 -1.51
C TYR A 84 1.91 3.60 -2.40
N GLY A 85 1.33 4.50 -3.17
CA GLY A 85 2.02 5.46 -4.01
C GLY A 85 1.09 6.14 -4.99
N ASP A 86 1.60 7.17 -5.66
CA ASP A 86 0.85 7.95 -6.65
C ASP A 86 1.40 7.76 -8.06
N LEU A 87 2.48 6.99 -8.20
CA LEU A 87 3.03 6.58 -9.49
C LEU A 87 2.36 5.31 -10.00
N ASP A 88 2.44 5.06 -11.29
CA ASP A 88 2.25 3.71 -11.82
C ASP A 88 3.27 2.79 -11.13
N PRO A 89 2.84 1.78 -10.37
CA PRO A 89 3.75 0.98 -9.54
C PRO A 89 4.75 0.15 -10.35
N GLN A 90 4.50 -0.10 -11.62
CA GLN A 90 5.38 -0.83 -12.54
C GLN A 90 6.03 -2.06 -11.90
N ILE A 91 5.18 -2.94 -11.34
CA ILE A 91 5.59 -4.11 -10.58
C ILE A 91 6.42 -5.06 -11.44
N GLN A 92 7.63 -5.37 -11.00
CA GLN A 92 8.50 -6.36 -11.61
C GLN A 92 8.73 -7.53 -10.64
N TRP A 93 8.52 -8.73 -11.11
CA TRP A 93 8.72 -9.95 -10.34
C TRP A 93 9.95 -10.70 -10.82
N GLU A 94 10.61 -11.39 -9.92
CA GLU A 94 11.60 -12.42 -10.26
C GLU A 94 10.89 -13.76 -10.45
N GLY A 95 11.08 -14.38 -11.62
CA GLY A 95 10.43 -15.66 -11.96
C GLY A 95 8.91 -15.54 -12.12
N ASP A 96 8.20 -16.68 -11.95
CA ASP A 96 6.78 -16.83 -12.24
C ASP A 96 5.88 -16.69 -11.01
N ALA A 97 6.42 -16.82 -9.80
CA ALA A 97 5.66 -16.67 -8.57
C ALA A 97 5.15 -15.25 -8.37
N ARG A 98 3.93 -15.13 -7.87
CA ARG A 98 3.29 -13.84 -7.58
C ARG A 98 2.71 -13.86 -6.18
N ALA A 99 2.72 -12.71 -5.52
CA ALA A 99 2.02 -12.49 -4.26
C ALA A 99 0.77 -11.63 -4.49
N GLU A 100 -0.20 -11.74 -3.60
CA GLU A 100 -1.37 -10.87 -3.60
C GLU A 100 -0.96 -9.46 -3.15
N LEU A 101 -1.17 -8.47 -4.03
CA LEU A 101 -0.87 -7.07 -3.74
C LEU A 101 -2.17 -6.26 -3.64
N CYS A 102 -2.25 -5.43 -2.61
CA CYS A 102 -3.27 -4.40 -2.46
C CYS A 102 -2.61 -3.04 -2.62
N LEU A 103 -2.92 -2.35 -3.71
CA LEU A 103 -2.35 -1.06 -4.07
C LEU A 103 -3.33 0.06 -3.72
N ILE A 104 -2.86 1.05 -2.96
CA ILE A 104 -3.62 2.24 -2.58
C ILE A 104 -2.84 3.51 -2.89
N SER A 105 -3.53 4.63 -3.00
CA SER A 105 -2.89 5.94 -3.17
C SER A 105 -2.20 6.39 -1.89
N ARG A 106 -1.32 7.37 -1.99
CA ARG A 106 -0.71 8.01 -0.80
C ARG A 106 -1.76 8.65 0.11
N GLN A 107 -2.79 9.28 -0.46
CA GLN A 107 -3.88 9.88 0.31
C GLN A 107 -4.68 8.81 1.07
N GLU A 108 -4.95 7.68 0.44
CA GLU A 108 -5.62 6.56 1.10
C GLU A 108 -4.76 5.95 2.22
N ALA A 109 -3.44 5.89 2.04
CA ALA A 109 -2.53 5.38 3.06
C ALA A 109 -2.53 6.23 4.35
N LEU A 110 -2.79 7.54 4.26
CA LEU A 110 -2.95 8.41 5.43
C LEU A 110 -4.22 8.10 6.24
N ASN A 111 -5.21 7.45 5.62
CA ASN A 111 -6.50 7.09 6.20
C ASN A 111 -6.68 5.56 6.26
N ALA A 112 -5.59 4.82 6.24
CA ALA A 112 -5.59 3.36 6.25
C ALA A 112 -5.44 2.83 7.68
N TRP A 113 -6.36 1.92 8.05
CA TRP A 113 -6.44 1.28 9.36
C TRP A 113 -6.33 -0.23 9.18
N LYS A 114 -5.33 -0.84 9.78
CA LYS A 114 -5.26 -2.30 9.87
C LYS A 114 -5.99 -2.75 11.12
N VAL A 115 -7.02 -3.58 10.96
CA VAL A 115 -7.85 -4.10 12.05
C VAL A 115 -7.86 -5.62 11.97
N HIS A 116 -7.69 -6.28 13.11
CA HIS A 116 -7.78 -7.74 13.21
C HIS A 116 -9.12 -8.13 13.84
N LEU A 117 -9.91 -8.94 13.11
CA LEU A 117 -11.12 -9.58 13.60
C LEU A 117 -10.94 -11.11 13.53
N ASP A 118 -11.65 -11.78 12.67
CA ASP A 118 -11.45 -13.19 12.30
C ASP A 118 -10.28 -13.39 11.30
N GLN A 119 -9.80 -12.32 10.75
CA GLN A 119 -8.61 -12.14 9.91
C GLN A 119 -8.20 -10.68 9.94
N ASP A 120 -7.12 -10.31 9.26
CA ASP A 120 -6.75 -8.91 9.09
C ASP A 120 -7.58 -8.25 7.99
N TYR A 121 -8.00 -7.02 8.27
CA TYR A 121 -8.70 -6.13 7.33
C TYR A 121 -7.95 -4.81 7.19
N LEU A 122 -7.93 -4.29 5.98
CA LEU A 122 -7.56 -2.91 5.69
C LEU A 122 -8.84 -2.08 5.53
N VAL A 123 -9.00 -1.07 6.36
CA VAL A 123 -10.12 -0.14 6.30
C VAL A 123 -9.61 1.23 5.91
N LEU A 124 -10.13 1.79 4.82
CA LEU A 124 -9.87 3.17 4.41
C LEU A 124 -11.00 4.05 4.94
N SER A 125 -10.65 4.97 5.85
CA SER A 125 -11.63 5.82 6.53
C SER A 125 -10.99 7.09 7.06
N GLU A 126 -11.63 8.24 6.83
CA GLU A 126 -11.24 9.51 7.46
C GLU A 126 -11.60 9.54 8.97
N ASN A 127 -12.40 8.60 9.42
CA ASN A 127 -12.78 8.45 10.82
C ASN A 127 -11.92 7.41 11.51
N TYR A 128 -11.83 7.47 12.84
CA TYR A 128 -11.13 6.45 13.62
C TYR A 128 -11.83 5.10 13.50
N VAL A 129 -11.01 4.06 13.35
CA VAL A 129 -11.46 2.67 13.18
C VAL A 129 -10.70 1.78 14.15
N TRP A 130 -11.41 0.91 14.87
CA TRP A 130 -10.81 -0.10 15.76
C TRP A 130 -11.69 -1.34 15.88
N GLU A 131 -11.17 -2.35 16.51
CA GLU A 131 -11.91 -3.54 16.92
C GLU A 131 -12.44 -3.37 18.35
N GLU A 132 -13.69 -3.73 18.57
CA GLU A 132 -14.27 -3.82 19.92
C GLU A 132 -15.21 -5.03 19.99
N ASN A 133 -14.94 -5.95 20.91
CA ASN A 133 -15.72 -7.18 21.14
C ASN A 133 -15.94 -8.04 19.88
N GLY A 134 -14.95 -8.09 18.98
CA GLY A 134 -15.02 -8.84 17.73
C GLY A 134 -15.76 -8.14 16.59
N GLU A 135 -16.09 -6.87 16.76
CA GLU A 135 -16.76 -6.05 15.77
C GLU A 135 -15.90 -4.87 15.29
N LEU A 136 -16.13 -4.45 14.06
CA LEU A 136 -15.50 -3.25 13.51
C LEU A 136 -16.28 -2.01 13.96
N VAL A 137 -15.61 -1.14 14.70
CA VAL A 137 -16.19 0.13 15.17
C VAL A 137 -15.59 1.29 14.37
N VAL A 138 -16.44 2.18 13.87
CA VAL A 138 -16.05 3.37 13.13
C VAL A 138 -16.68 4.59 13.79
N THR A 139 -15.88 5.60 14.16
CA THR A 139 -16.41 6.85 14.71
C THR A 139 -17.14 7.68 13.67
N GLY A 140 -17.73 8.76 14.11
CA GLY A 140 -18.37 9.77 13.29
C GLY A 140 -19.89 9.72 13.35
N SER A 141 -20.51 10.82 12.94
CA SER A 141 -21.96 10.98 12.84
C SER A 141 -22.32 11.37 11.41
N GLY A 142 -23.52 10.96 10.97
CA GLY A 142 -24.02 11.27 9.65
C GLY A 142 -23.48 10.37 8.55
N LYS A 143 -23.49 10.88 7.33
CA LYS A 143 -23.13 10.11 6.13
C LYS A 143 -21.63 9.78 6.13
N THR A 144 -21.30 8.56 6.42
CA THR A 144 -19.91 8.05 6.47
C THR A 144 -19.75 6.91 5.48
N MET A 145 -18.72 6.98 4.66
CA MET A 145 -18.33 5.89 3.75
C MET A 145 -16.98 5.34 4.17
N ILE A 146 -16.83 4.02 4.10
CA ILE A 146 -15.56 3.33 4.29
C ILE A 146 -15.34 2.33 3.16
N ALA A 147 -14.08 2.01 2.88
CA ALA A 147 -13.71 0.95 1.95
C ALA A 147 -12.93 -0.12 2.71
N VAL A 148 -13.31 -1.39 2.55
CA VAL A 148 -12.74 -2.51 3.33
C VAL A 148 -12.21 -3.60 2.40
N TYR A 149 -11.02 -4.09 2.70
CA TYR A 149 -10.39 -5.23 2.03
C TYR A 149 -9.76 -6.19 3.08
N PRO A 150 -9.95 -7.49 2.94
CA PRO A 150 -10.95 -8.15 2.09
C PRO A 150 -12.39 -7.80 2.50
N ALA A 151 -13.39 -8.26 1.75
CA ALA A 151 -14.79 -8.03 2.10
C ALA A 151 -15.15 -8.70 3.44
N VAL A 152 -15.97 -8.03 4.26
CA VAL A 152 -16.43 -8.57 5.57
C VAL A 152 -17.60 -9.51 5.35
N GLU A 153 -17.45 -10.77 5.74
CA GLU A 153 -18.46 -11.82 5.51
C GLU A 153 -19.77 -11.60 6.30
N LYS A 154 -19.67 -11.10 7.54
CA LYS A 154 -20.82 -10.91 8.44
C LYS A 154 -21.43 -9.50 8.37
N GLY A 155 -20.90 -8.65 7.48
CA GLY A 155 -21.27 -7.25 7.45
C GLY A 155 -20.60 -6.42 8.55
N ILE A 156 -20.94 -5.16 8.62
CA ILE A 156 -20.41 -4.18 9.60
C ILE A 156 -21.62 -3.54 10.27
N VAL A 157 -21.62 -3.47 11.61
CA VAL A 157 -22.71 -2.88 12.37
C VAL A 157 -22.92 -1.42 11.96
N ASP A 158 -24.17 -1.02 11.75
CA ASP A 158 -24.60 0.30 11.30
C ASP A 158 -24.12 0.70 9.88
N PHE A 159 -23.62 -0.27 9.09
CA PHE A 159 -23.24 -0.04 7.71
C PHE A 159 -23.88 -1.04 6.76
N LYS A 160 -24.18 -0.59 5.54
CA LYS A 160 -24.61 -1.43 4.43
C LYS A 160 -23.61 -1.40 3.31
N GLU A 161 -23.42 -2.53 2.63
CA GLU A 161 -22.67 -2.57 1.38
C GLU A 161 -23.35 -1.71 0.32
N CYS A 162 -22.58 -0.84 -0.34
CA CYS A 162 -23.08 0.07 -1.37
C CYS A 162 -22.33 -0.01 -2.70
N GLY A 163 -21.30 -0.87 -2.81
CA GLY A 163 -20.57 -1.08 -4.07
C GLY A 163 -19.18 -1.65 -3.88
N LYS A 164 -18.41 -1.58 -4.96
CA LYS A 164 -17.00 -2.02 -5.00
C LYS A 164 -16.14 -1.00 -5.73
N ARG A 165 -14.88 -0.92 -5.33
CA ARG A 165 -13.84 -0.13 -6.00
C ARG A 165 -12.53 -0.90 -5.99
N GLY A 166 -12.14 -1.44 -7.15
CA GLY A 166 -11.01 -2.37 -7.23
C GLY A 166 -11.22 -3.57 -6.30
N ASN A 167 -10.27 -3.83 -5.43
CA ASN A 167 -10.33 -4.92 -4.45
C ASN A 167 -11.16 -4.58 -3.20
N PHE A 168 -11.59 -3.33 -3.03
CA PHE A 168 -12.33 -2.87 -1.86
C PHE A 168 -13.84 -3.02 -2.03
N THR A 169 -14.49 -3.47 -0.97
CA THR A 169 -15.95 -3.36 -0.82
C THR A 169 -16.26 -2.05 -0.09
N LEU A 170 -17.20 -1.30 -0.63
CA LEU A 170 -17.64 -0.01 -0.10
C LEU A 170 -18.84 -0.20 0.81
N TYR A 171 -18.80 0.47 1.96
CA TYR A 171 -19.88 0.47 2.93
C TYR A 171 -20.28 1.90 3.26
N GLU A 172 -21.57 2.14 3.38
CA GLU A 172 -22.18 3.41 3.77
C GLU A 172 -22.93 3.23 5.09
N ARG A 173 -22.78 4.17 6.02
CA ARG A 173 -23.51 4.17 7.29
C ARG A 173 -25.01 4.32 7.04
N ILE A 174 -25.82 3.52 7.74
CA ILE A 174 -27.30 3.50 7.65
C ILE A 174 -27.88 4.69 8.42
#